data_1135d90e24436d6d26283b587d940f82
#
_entry.id   1135d90e24436d6d26283b587d940f82
#
_cell.length_a   1.000
_cell.length_b   1.000
_cell.length_c   1.000
_cell.angle_alpha   90.00
_cell.angle_beta   90.00
_cell.angle_gamma   90.00
#
_symmetry.space_group_name_H-M   'P 1'
#
loop_
_entity.id
_entity.type
_entity.pdbx_description
1 polymer ?
#
loop_
_entity_poly.entity_id
_entity_poly.type
_entity_poly.pdbx_seq_one_letter_code
_entity_poly.pdbx_strand_id
1 'polypeptide(L)'
;MTTQPHHPTPASAEQLQHDWDNNPRWAGVERSFTAEDVVRLRGRIQEEHTLARRGAEKLWTQLKDENARGEFTNALGALTGNQAVQQVKAGLRAIYLSGWQVAADANLSGHTYPDQLSLIHISEPTRL
;
A
#
# COMPACT_ATOMS: atom_id res chain seq x y z
N MET A 1 -2.69 -0.65 21.90
CA MET A 1 -2.25 -0.72 20.49
C MET A 1 -2.24 -2.18 20.10
N THR A 2 -3.36 -2.70 19.60
CA THR A 2 -3.45 -4.07 19.12
C THR A 2 -2.90 -4.10 17.70
N THR A 3 -1.64 -4.52 17.59
CA THR A 3 -1.09 -4.90 16.28
C THR A 3 -1.91 -6.09 15.78
N GLN A 4 -2.63 -5.91 14.69
CA GLN A 4 -3.23 -7.05 14.01
C GLN A 4 -2.13 -8.05 13.67
N PRO A 5 -2.32 -9.34 13.99
CA PRO A 5 -1.32 -10.35 13.69
C PRO A 5 -1.09 -10.39 12.18
N HIS A 6 0.17 -10.43 11.79
CA HIS A 6 0.55 -10.76 10.44
C HIS A 6 -0.08 -12.10 10.07
N HIS A 7 -1.00 -12.09 9.13
CA HIS A 7 -1.48 -13.32 8.51
C HIS A 7 -0.47 -13.68 7.41
N PRO A 8 0.34 -14.73 7.61
CA PRO A 8 1.19 -15.23 6.54
C PRO A 8 0.31 -15.56 5.33
N THR A 9 0.83 -15.35 4.15
CA THR A 9 0.10 -15.74 2.93
C THR A 9 -0.25 -17.22 3.02
N PRO A 10 -1.53 -17.59 2.87
CA PRO A 10 -1.95 -19.00 3.00
C PRO A 10 -1.12 -19.90 2.11
N ALA A 11 -0.53 -20.95 2.70
CA ALA A 11 0.35 -21.87 1.98
C ALA A 11 -0.43 -22.87 1.14
N SER A 12 -1.66 -23.21 1.53
CA SER A 12 -2.51 -24.19 0.84
C SER A 12 -3.83 -23.57 0.36
N ALA A 13 -4.50 -24.26 -0.55
CA ALA A 13 -5.81 -23.88 -1.05
C ALA A 13 -6.87 -23.90 0.05
N GLU A 14 -6.82 -24.88 0.95
CA GLU A 14 -7.77 -24.98 2.08
C GLU A 14 -7.60 -23.79 3.04
N GLN A 15 -6.37 -23.37 3.32
CA GLN A 15 -6.11 -22.21 4.17
C GLN A 15 -6.60 -20.93 3.50
N LEU A 16 -6.39 -20.79 2.19
CA LEU A 16 -6.86 -19.66 1.43
C LEU A 16 -8.39 -19.60 1.38
N GLN A 17 -9.04 -20.73 1.14
CA GLN A 17 -10.50 -20.83 1.15
C GLN A 17 -11.05 -20.47 2.53
N HIS A 18 -10.45 -21.04 3.60
CA HIS A 18 -10.85 -20.72 4.96
C HIS A 18 -10.73 -19.23 5.29
N ASP A 19 -9.67 -18.55 4.82
CA ASP A 19 -9.52 -17.10 5.00
C ASP A 19 -10.62 -16.35 4.24
N TRP A 20 -10.95 -16.77 3.02
CA TRP A 20 -12.03 -16.13 2.25
C TRP A 20 -13.40 -16.26 2.89
N ASP A 21 -13.68 -17.40 3.48
CA ASP A 21 -14.98 -17.71 4.07
C ASP A 21 -15.19 -17.06 5.44
N ASN A 22 -14.11 -16.87 6.21
CA ASN A 22 -14.18 -16.47 7.60
C ASN A 22 -13.64 -15.08 7.91
N ASN A 23 -12.90 -14.46 7.00
CA ASN A 23 -12.34 -13.15 7.23
C ASN A 23 -13.32 -12.05 6.77
N PRO A 24 -13.80 -11.18 7.68
CA PRO A 24 -14.73 -10.11 7.35
C PRO A 24 -14.24 -9.16 6.25
N ARG A 25 -12.93 -9.13 5.99
CA ARG A 25 -12.34 -8.37 4.90
C ARG A 25 -12.92 -8.75 3.54
N TRP A 26 -13.33 -10.00 3.38
CA TRP A 26 -13.81 -10.56 2.13
C TRP A 26 -15.34 -10.59 2.00
N ALA A 27 -16.05 -10.03 2.99
CA ALA A 27 -17.51 -9.99 2.96
C ALA A 27 -18.01 -9.30 1.69
N GLY A 28 -18.91 -9.99 0.96
CA GLY A 28 -19.49 -9.49 -0.28
C GLY A 28 -18.58 -9.58 -1.52
N VAL A 29 -17.42 -10.21 -1.40
CA VAL A 29 -16.52 -10.45 -2.55
C VAL A 29 -16.89 -11.76 -3.23
N GLU A 30 -17.36 -11.66 -4.47
CA GLU A 30 -17.59 -12.83 -5.34
C GLU A 30 -16.39 -13.09 -6.23
N ARG A 31 -16.06 -14.37 -6.45
CA ARG A 31 -14.92 -14.80 -7.25
C ARG A 31 -15.36 -15.81 -8.32
N SER A 32 -14.87 -15.64 -9.54
CA SER A 32 -15.09 -16.58 -10.64
C SER A 32 -14.03 -17.68 -10.72
N PHE A 33 -13.11 -17.73 -9.76
CA PHE A 33 -11.97 -18.65 -9.68
C PHE A 33 -11.89 -19.27 -8.29
N THR A 34 -11.20 -20.40 -8.17
CA THR A 34 -11.09 -21.15 -6.92
C THR A 34 -9.78 -20.86 -6.18
N ALA A 35 -9.71 -21.23 -4.91
CA ALA A 35 -8.48 -21.14 -4.14
C ALA A 35 -7.36 -22.05 -4.71
N GLU A 36 -7.73 -23.18 -5.29
CA GLU A 36 -6.80 -24.07 -6.01
C GLU A 36 -6.21 -23.40 -7.24
N ASP A 37 -7.02 -22.67 -8.00
CA ASP A 37 -6.52 -21.91 -9.16
C ASP A 37 -5.49 -20.87 -8.74
N VAL A 38 -5.76 -20.15 -7.66
CA VAL A 38 -4.82 -19.15 -7.13
C VAL A 38 -3.50 -19.80 -6.70
N VAL A 39 -3.56 -20.90 -5.94
CA VAL A 39 -2.36 -21.59 -5.45
C VAL A 39 -1.58 -22.20 -6.62
N ARG A 40 -2.27 -22.77 -7.60
CA ARG A 40 -1.65 -23.35 -8.80
C ARG A 40 -0.90 -22.31 -9.64
N LEU A 41 -1.44 -21.09 -9.75
CA LEU A 41 -0.85 -20.01 -10.53
C LEU A 41 0.16 -19.16 -9.76
N ARG A 42 0.20 -19.31 -8.45
CA ARG A 42 1.11 -18.56 -7.58
C ARG A 42 2.57 -18.95 -7.84
N GLY A 43 3.46 -17.98 -7.83
CA GLY A 43 4.90 -18.23 -7.87
C GLY A 43 5.39 -19.01 -6.65
N ARG A 44 6.47 -19.76 -6.82
CA ARG A 44 7.09 -20.54 -5.74
C ARG A 44 7.78 -19.67 -4.69
N ILE A 45 8.29 -18.51 -5.12
CA ILE A 45 8.93 -17.54 -4.24
C ILE A 45 7.91 -16.44 -3.97
N GLN A 46 7.68 -16.17 -2.70
CA GLN A 46 6.85 -15.06 -2.27
C GLN A 46 7.78 -13.98 -1.73
N GLU A 47 7.87 -12.90 -2.49
CA GLU A 47 8.62 -11.73 -2.04
C GLU A 47 7.82 -10.97 -0.98
N GLU A 48 8.53 -10.48 0.02
CA GLU A 48 7.95 -9.67 1.07
C GLU A 48 8.70 -8.34 1.17
N HIS A 49 7.98 -7.26 0.91
CA HIS A 49 8.47 -5.90 1.07
C HIS A 49 8.05 -5.38 2.45
N THR A 50 8.86 -5.64 3.45
CA THR A 50 8.52 -5.41 4.87
C THR A 50 8.09 -3.99 5.17
N LEU A 51 8.75 -2.96 4.62
CA LEU A 51 8.38 -1.56 4.85
C LEU A 51 7.04 -1.22 4.17
N ALA A 52 6.83 -1.68 2.95
CA ALA A 52 5.58 -1.47 2.23
C ALA A 52 4.41 -2.16 2.96
N ARG A 53 4.61 -3.39 3.42
CA ARG A 53 3.61 -4.11 4.21
C ARG A 53 3.26 -3.36 5.49
N ARG A 54 4.25 -2.98 6.28
CA ARG A 54 4.03 -2.22 7.53
C ARG A 54 3.33 -0.89 7.29
N GLY A 55 3.68 -0.20 6.21
CA GLY A 55 3.02 1.03 5.81
C GLY A 55 1.55 0.82 5.45
N ALA A 56 1.26 -0.22 4.67
CA ALA A 56 -0.11 -0.58 4.29
C ALA A 56 -0.97 -0.99 5.51
N GLU A 57 -0.45 -1.82 6.40
CA GLU A 57 -1.13 -2.23 7.62
C GLU A 57 -1.42 -1.03 8.54
N LYS A 58 -0.44 -0.15 8.72
CA LYS A 58 -0.59 1.07 9.51
C LYS A 58 -1.66 1.99 8.93
N LEU A 59 -1.64 2.23 7.64
CA LEU A 59 -2.63 3.07 6.97
C LEU A 59 -4.03 2.44 7.05
N TRP A 60 -4.14 1.14 6.82
CA TRP A 60 -5.40 0.42 6.92
C TRP A 60 -6.02 0.54 8.31
N THR A 61 -5.22 0.31 9.36
CA THR A 61 -5.66 0.46 10.76
C THR A 61 -6.10 1.89 11.05
N GLN A 62 -5.32 2.88 10.62
CA GLN A 62 -5.66 4.28 10.80
C GLN A 62 -7.00 4.64 10.13
N LEU A 63 -7.21 4.23 8.88
CA LEU A 63 -8.46 4.47 8.15
C LEU A 63 -9.66 3.84 8.85
N LYS A 64 -9.52 2.62 9.36
CA LYS A 64 -10.59 1.93 10.10
C LYS A 64 -10.91 2.62 11.42
N ASP A 65 -9.89 2.96 12.19
CA ASP A 65 -10.06 3.59 13.52
C ASP A 65 -10.68 4.99 13.39
N GLU A 66 -10.22 5.79 12.45
CA GLU A 66 -10.72 7.14 12.22
C GLU A 66 -12.15 7.11 11.68
N ASN A 67 -12.45 6.21 10.73
CA ASN A 67 -13.81 6.02 10.24
C ASN A 67 -14.78 5.57 11.35
N ALA A 68 -14.36 4.68 12.24
CA ALA A 68 -15.18 4.22 13.35
C ALA A 68 -15.52 5.36 14.35
N ARG A 69 -14.67 6.40 14.40
CA ARG A 69 -14.92 7.61 15.21
C ARG A 69 -15.65 8.72 14.46
N GLY A 70 -16.00 8.50 13.16
CA GLY A 70 -16.55 9.55 12.30
C GLY A 70 -15.53 10.61 11.90
N GLU A 71 -14.25 10.28 11.99
CA GLU A 71 -13.13 11.13 11.59
C GLU A 71 -12.61 10.76 10.20
N PHE A 72 -11.69 11.54 9.69
CA PHE A 72 -11.04 11.28 8.41
C PHE A 72 -9.51 11.37 8.53
N THR A 73 -8.82 10.63 7.67
CA THR A 73 -7.35 10.68 7.61
C THR A 73 -6.89 11.91 6.82
N ASN A 74 -6.21 12.81 7.51
CA ASN A 74 -5.56 13.94 6.86
C ASN A 74 -4.31 13.47 6.12
N ALA A 75 -4.26 13.75 4.82
CA ALA A 75 -3.10 13.52 3.99
C ALA A 75 -2.90 14.69 3.04
N LEU A 76 -1.64 15.11 2.87
CA LEU A 76 -1.26 16.12 1.88
C LEU A 76 -0.27 15.53 0.89
N GLY A 77 -0.27 16.06 -0.33
CA GLY A 77 0.73 15.74 -1.33
C GLY A 77 2.10 16.26 -0.91
N ALA A 78 3.13 15.46 -1.16
CA ALA A 78 4.53 15.87 -1.02
C ALA A 78 5.24 15.69 -2.37
N LEU A 79 5.90 16.75 -2.84
CA LEU A 79 6.68 16.75 -4.07
C LEU A 79 8.13 16.34 -3.80
N THR A 80 8.64 16.75 -2.64
CA THR A 80 10.04 16.52 -2.23
C THR A 80 10.10 15.82 -0.88
N GLY A 81 11.23 15.16 -0.61
CA GLY A 81 11.47 14.54 0.69
C GLY A 81 11.43 15.55 1.84
N ASN A 82 11.89 16.78 1.62
CA ASN A 82 11.83 17.83 2.63
C ASN A 82 10.38 18.22 2.98
N GLN A 83 9.49 18.33 1.99
CA GLN A 83 8.08 18.55 2.26
C GLN A 83 7.47 17.42 3.08
N ALA A 84 7.78 16.16 2.75
CA ALA A 84 7.34 15.01 3.52
C ALA A 84 7.80 15.09 4.98
N VAL A 85 9.07 15.41 5.21
CA VAL A 85 9.62 15.59 6.57
C VAL A 85 8.89 16.69 7.33
N GLN A 86 8.63 17.84 6.70
CA GLN A 86 7.91 18.93 7.33
C GLN A 86 6.46 18.57 7.66
N GLN A 87 5.79 17.87 6.76
CA GLN A 87 4.42 17.37 6.99
C GLN A 87 4.36 16.42 8.19
N VAL A 88 5.31 15.48 8.30
CA VAL A 88 5.40 14.59 9.47
C VAL A 88 5.67 15.36 10.76
N LYS A 89 6.58 16.34 10.73
CA LYS A 89 6.86 17.22 11.88
C LYS A 89 5.64 18.05 12.29
N ALA A 90 4.81 18.43 11.33
CA ALA A 90 3.55 19.13 11.58
C ALA A 90 2.42 18.21 12.08
N GLY A 91 2.67 16.90 12.22
CA GLY A 91 1.74 15.94 12.78
C GLY A 91 0.95 15.10 11.79
N LEU A 92 1.21 15.22 10.49
CA LEU A 92 0.56 14.35 9.49
C LEU A 92 1.03 12.91 9.67
N ARG A 93 0.06 11.99 9.62
CA ARG A 93 0.29 10.55 9.77
C ARG A 93 0.21 9.78 8.45
N ALA A 94 -0.31 10.45 7.41
CA ALA A 94 -0.39 9.94 6.05
C ALA A 94 0.06 11.02 5.07
N ILE A 95 0.74 10.61 4.02
CA ILE A 95 1.25 11.48 2.96
C ILE A 95 0.84 10.87 1.63
N TYR A 96 0.33 11.70 0.74
CA TYR A 96 0.06 11.32 -0.63
C TYR A 96 1.32 11.56 -1.47
N LEU A 97 1.92 10.47 -1.95
CA LEU A 97 2.99 10.55 -2.92
C LEU A 97 2.38 10.73 -4.32
N SER A 98 2.36 11.96 -4.81
CA SER A 98 1.89 12.24 -6.15
C SER A 98 2.99 11.96 -7.17
N GLY A 99 2.89 10.85 -7.87
CA GLY A 99 3.85 10.49 -8.91
C GLY A 99 3.93 11.55 -10.00
N TRP A 100 2.81 12.12 -10.40
CA TRP A 100 2.74 13.19 -11.40
C TRP A 100 3.47 14.46 -10.95
N GLN A 101 3.24 14.91 -9.74
CA GLN A 101 3.88 16.12 -9.21
C GLN A 101 5.38 15.92 -8.96
N VAL A 102 5.76 14.77 -8.39
CA VAL A 102 7.18 14.42 -8.15
C VAL A 102 7.93 14.33 -9.47
N ALA A 103 7.35 13.73 -10.50
CA ALA A 103 7.97 13.64 -11.82
C ALA A 103 8.11 15.01 -12.48
N ALA A 104 7.12 15.89 -12.35
CA ALA A 104 7.19 17.24 -12.89
C ALA A 104 8.27 18.09 -12.22
N ASP A 105 8.43 17.97 -10.89
CA ASP A 105 9.44 18.72 -10.12
C ASP A 105 10.87 18.20 -10.40
N ALA A 106 11.05 16.90 -10.47
CA ALA A 106 12.35 16.27 -10.70
C ALA A 106 12.71 16.06 -12.18
N ASN A 107 11.90 16.54 -13.11
CA ASN A 107 12.10 16.34 -14.52
C ASN A 107 13.17 17.27 -15.09
N LEU A 108 14.37 16.75 -15.30
CA LEU A 108 15.52 17.51 -15.81
C LEU A 108 15.41 17.87 -17.31
N SER A 109 14.54 17.22 -18.05
CA SER A 109 14.48 17.34 -19.51
C SER A 109 13.19 17.96 -20.04
N GLY A 110 12.30 18.44 -19.16
CA GLY A 110 11.03 19.04 -19.56
C GLY A 110 10.08 18.09 -20.29
N HIS A 111 10.25 16.78 -20.13
CA HIS A 111 9.40 15.77 -20.76
C HIS A 111 8.00 15.76 -20.16
N THR A 112 7.00 15.58 -21.02
CA THR A 112 5.59 15.72 -20.69
C THR A 112 4.89 14.43 -20.24
N TYR A 113 5.64 13.37 -19.92
CA TYR A 113 5.08 12.09 -19.44
C TYR A 113 5.46 11.81 -18.00
N PRO A 114 5.01 12.64 -17.03
CA PRO A 114 5.42 12.53 -15.64
C PRO A 114 5.04 11.21 -14.99
N ASP A 115 3.91 10.63 -15.33
CA ASP A 115 3.43 9.39 -14.70
C ASP A 115 4.35 8.19 -14.96
N GLN A 116 4.88 8.07 -16.15
CA GLN A 116 5.79 7.00 -16.49
C GLN A 116 7.14 7.16 -15.79
N LEU A 117 7.62 8.39 -15.70
CA LEU A 117 8.91 8.70 -15.08
C LEU A 117 8.89 8.54 -13.56
N SER A 118 7.80 8.91 -12.91
CA SER A 118 7.72 8.83 -11.45
C SER A 118 7.68 7.40 -10.94
N LEU A 119 7.00 6.52 -11.64
CA LEU A 119 6.81 5.13 -11.19
C LEU A 119 8.05 4.26 -11.45
N ILE A 120 8.88 4.61 -12.43
CA ILE A 120 10.01 3.78 -12.85
C ILE A 120 11.35 4.39 -12.46
N HIS A 121 11.52 5.71 -12.57
CA HIS A 121 12.83 6.34 -12.47
C HIS A 121 13.02 7.23 -11.24
N ILE A 122 11.94 7.76 -10.64
CA ILE A 122 12.02 8.74 -9.57
C ILE A 122 11.60 8.16 -8.22
N SER A 123 10.70 7.20 -8.23
CA SER A 123 10.15 6.59 -7.01
C SER A 123 10.78 5.24 -6.66
N GLU A 124 11.86 4.84 -7.31
CA GLU A 124 12.54 3.58 -6.98
C GLU A 124 13.15 3.63 -5.57
N PRO A 125 12.75 2.72 -4.66
CA PRO A 125 13.28 2.67 -3.30
C PRO A 125 14.71 2.14 -3.23
N THR A 126 15.30 1.76 -4.35
CA THR A 126 16.63 1.12 -4.42
C THR A 126 17.80 2.10 -4.51
N ARG A 127 17.55 3.40 -4.52
CA ARG A 127 18.59 4.42 -4.48
C ARG A 127 18.67 5.07 -3.09
N LEU A 128 19.08 4.29 -2.13
CA LEU A 128 19.66 4.76 -0.88
C LEU A 128 21.15 4.57 -0.93
#